data_9b109b64755f3ea90b648b27ff33baec
#
_entry.id   9b109b64755f3ea90b648b27ff33baec
#
_cell.length_a   1.000
_cell.length_b   1.000
_cell.length_c   1.000
_cell.angle_alpha   90.00
_cell.angle_beta   90.00
_cell.angle_gamma   90.00
#
_symmetry.space_group_name_H-M   'P 1'
#
loop_
_entity.id
_entity.type
_entity.pdbx_description
1 polymer ?
#
loop_
_entity_poly.entity_id
_entity_poly.type
_entity_poly.pdbx_seq_one_letter_code
_entity_poly.pdbx_strand_id
1 'polypeptide(L)'
;MGERYLIINADDFGMCLSHNEATFELFESGGITSASVMVPSSWAKHAIRWCQKHKEYSVGVHLTFTSEWGGYRWGPVASCGTDSLRDPEGYFYHECEEFEAQCDIKEVGNEIRAQVNRAKQLGLEISHLDTHMAALYGLCGNYDLMPKVFEMCNELGYSFRMYRFPHPDYIPEGLDLPISMYEKFVRSYANIADMYEVPIIDYLIYPECPKE
;
A
#
# COMPACT_ATOMS: atom_id res chain seq x y z
N MET A 1 4.00 31.92 -2.35
CA MET A 1 3.84 30.70 -1.55
C MET A 1 3.21 29.69 -2.49
N GLY A 2 3.77 28.48 -2.61
CA GLY A 2 3.15 27.41 -3.39
C GLY A 2 1.83 26.96 -2.74
N GLU A 3 0.92 26.42 -3.56
CA GLU A 3 -0.29 25.77 -3.05
C GLU A 3 0.09 24.53 -2.23
N ARG A 4 -0.68 24.24 -1.19
CA ARG A 4 -0.52 23.04 -0.35
C ARG A 4 -1.78 22.21 -0.45
N TYR A 5 -1.60 20.94 -0.68
CA TYR A 5 -2.69 19.97 -0.76
C TYR A 5 -2.58 18.98 0.38
N LEU A 6 -3.71 18.60 0.98
CA LEU A 6 -3.80 17.57 2.01
C LEU A 6 -4.58 16.39 1.45
N ILE A 7 -3.98 15.21 1.54
CA ILE A 7 -4.63 13.93 1.27
C ILE A 7 -4.83 13.23 2.62
N ILE A 8 -6.08 12.87 2.94
CA ILE A 8 -6.41 12.04 4.09
C ILE A 8 -6.86 10.70 3.53
N ASN A 9 -6.04 9.65 3.70
CA ASN A 9 -6.28 8.32 3.13
C ASN A 9 -6.77 7.34 4.20
N ALA A 10 -7.79 6.57 3.87
CA ALA A 10 -8.18 5.39 4.63
C ALA A 10 -7.52 4.16 4.00
N ASP A 11 -6.63 3.51 4.75
CA ASP A 11 -5.98 2.26 4.37
C ASP A 11 -6.95 1.08 4.57
N ASP A 12 -6.58 -0.12 4.13
CA ASP A 12 -7.27 -1.40 4.37
C ASP A 12 -8.74 -1.47 3.89
N PHE A 13 -9.15 -0.58 2.99
CA PHE A 13 -10.48 -0.64 2.40
C PHE A 13 -10.69 -1.98 1.70
N GLY A 14 -11.83 -2.63 1.97
CA GLY A 14 -12.09 -3.98 1.47
C GLY A 14 -11.71 -5.10 2.43
N MET A 15 -11.07 -4.81 3.56
CA MET A 15 -10.65 -5.83 4.51
C MET A 15 -11.86 -6.54 5.14
N CYS A 16 -12.83 -5.80 5.65
CA CYS A 16 -14.07 -6.36 6.22
C CYS A 16 -15.26 -5.43 5.98
N LEU A 17 -16.48 -5.90 6.31
CA LEU A 17 -17.70 -5.14 6.09
C LEU A 17 -17.71 -3.83 6.88
N SER A 18 -17.43 -3.89 8.18
CA SER A 18 -17.43 -2.70 9.03
C SER A 18 -16.41 -1.64 8.60
N HIS A 19 -15.26 -2.06 8.11
CA HIS A 19 -14.27 -1.16 7.55
C HIS A 19 -14.78 -0.48 6.27
N ASN A 20 -15.46 -1.24 5.40
CA ASN A 20 -16.07 -0.67 4.20
C ASN A 20 -17.15 0.36 4.55
N GLU A 21 -18.05 0.04 5.48
CA GLU A 21 -19.11 0.94 5.90
C GLU A 21 -18.57 2.23 6.50
N ALA A 22 -17.55 2.12 7.38
CA ALA A 22 -16.87 3.30 7.93
C ALA A 22 -16.20 4.16 6.85
N THR A 23 -15.56 3.53 5.87
CA THR A 23 -14.93 4.24 4.74
C THR A 23 -15.97 4.96 3.88
N PHE A 24 -17.15 4.36 3.65
CA PHE A 24 -18.23 5.02 2.92
C PHE A 24 -18.72 6.27 3.66
N GLU A 25 -19.01 6.14 4.95
CA GLU A 25 -19.45 7.27 5.79
C GLU A 25 -18.41 8.39 5.83
N LEU A 26 -17.13 8.06 5.91
CA LEU A 26 -16.06 9.04 5.92
C LEU A 26 -15.93 9.79 4.58
N PHE A 27 -16.08 9.11 3.45
CA PHE A 27 -16.14 9.77 2.15
C PHE A 27 -17.35 10.69 2.03
N GLU A 28 -18.54 10.20 2.37
CA GLU A 28 -19.79 10.95 2.27
C GLU A 28 -19.83 12.17 3.20
N SER A 29 -19.20 12.08 4.37
CA SER A 29 -19.05 13.20 5.32
C SER A 29 -17.90 14.16 5.02
N GLY A 30 -17.02 13.82 4.06
CA GLY A 30 -15.81 14.59 3.77
C GLY A 30 -14.71 14.43 4.82
N GLY A 31 -14.75 13.39 5.62
CA GLY A 31 -13.73 13.06 6.63
C GLY A 31 -12.43 12.55 6.03
N ILE A 32 -12.49 11.94 4.84
CA ILE A 32 -11.35 11.49 4.05
C ILE A 32 -11.43 11.98 2.61
N THR A 33 -10.30 12.03 1.93
CA THR A 33 -10.19 12.44 0.52
C THR A 33 -9.74 11.30 -0.39
N SER A 34 -9.27 10.21 0.19
CA SER A 34 -8.72 9.06 -0.51
C SER A 34 -8.90 7.77 0.31
N ALA A 35 -8.85 6.63 -0.37
CA ALA A 35 -8.73 5.32 0.28
C ALA A 35 -7.89 4.39 -0.61
N SER A 36 -7.41 3.28 -0.05
CA SER A 36 -6.74 2.24 -0.82
C SER A 36 -7.24 0.84 -0.46
N VAL A 37 -7.60 0.05 -1.50
CA VAL A 37 -8.31 -1.22 -1.36
C VAL A 37 -7.38 -2.41 -1.34
N MET A 38 -7.54 -3.29 -0.35
CA MET A 38 -6.89 -4.59 -0.23
C MET A 38 -7.55 -5.61 -1.17
N VAL A 39 -7.03 -5.73 -2.39
CA VAL A 39 -7.63 -6.59 -3.43
C VAL A 39 -7.69 -8.08 -3.06
N PRO A 40 -6.71 -8.66 -2.32
CA PRO A 40 -6.76 -10.06 -1.89
C PRO A 40 -7.85 -10.38 -0.86
N SER A 41 -8.38 -9.38 -0.19
CA SER A 41 -9.36 -9.57 0.88
C SER A 41 -10.77 -9.91 0.36
N SER A 42 -11.54 -10.63 1.17
CA SER A 42 -12.86 -11.14 0.77
C SER A 42 -13.90 -10.04 0.51
N TRP A 43 -13.75 -8.86 1.11
CA TRP A 43 -14.67 -7.74 1.00
C TRP A 43 -14.25 -6.69 -0.04
N ALA A 44 -13.13 -6.90 -0.74
CA ALA A 44 -12.66 -6.00 -1.80
C ALA A 44 -13.70 -5.75 -2.90
N LYS A 45 -14.40 -6.81 -3.33
CA LYS A 45 -15.45 -6.69 -4.34
C LYS A 45 -16.63 -5.80 -3.90
N HIS A 46 -16.96 -5.83 -2.61
CA HIS A 46 -18.02 -4.98 -2.04
C HIS A 46 -17.59 -3.50 -2.06
N ALA A 47 -16.37 -3.23 -1.61
CA ALA A 47 -15.75 -1.91 -1.67
C ALA A 47 -15.73 -1.35 -3.10
N ILE A 48 -15.19 -2.11 -4.05
CA ILE A 48 -15.06 -1.68 -5.45
C ILE A 48 -16.43 -1.45 -6.12
N ARG A 49 -17.45 -2.23 -5.79
CA ARG A 49 -18.80 -2.00 -6.30
C ARG A 49 -19.41 -0.67 -5.83
N TRP A 50 -19.07 -0.24 -4.63
CA TRP A 50 -19.45 1.09 -4.16
C TRP A 50 -18.71 2.18 -4.94
N CYS A 51 -17.39 2.03 -5.15
CA CYS A 51 -16.58 2.96 -5.94
C CYS A 51 -17.09 3.15 -7.38
N GLN A 52 -17.63 2.10 -8.01
CA GLN A 52 -18.22 2.20 -9.35
C GLN A 52 -19.40 3.19 -9.43
N LYS A 53 -20.08 3.42 -8.33
CA LYS A 53 -21.22 4.35 -8.21
C LYS A 53 -20.79 5.74 -7.71
N HIS A 54 -19.58 5.84 -7.18
CA HIS A 54 -19.04 7.03 -6.51
C HIS A 54 -17.65 7.35 -7.10
N LYS A 55 -17.64 7.69 -8.40
CA LYS A 55 -16.41 7.94 -9.17
C LYS A 55 -15.72 9.26 -8.83
N GLU A 56 -16.38 10.10 -8.07
CA GLU A 56 -15.87 11.36 -7.53
C GLU A 56 -14.78 11.16 -6.49
N TYR A 57 -14.70 9.96 -5.88
CA TYR A 57 -13.72 9.66 -4.83
C TYR A 57 -12.46 8.99 -5.38
N SER A 58 -11.32 9.41 -4.84
CA SER A 58 -10.01 8.87 -5.20
C SER A 58 -9.75 7.56 -4.46
N VAL A 59 -9.64 6.44 -5.19
CA VAL A 59 -9.37 5.12 -4.58
C VAL A 59 -8.21 4.42 -5.29
N GLY A 60 -7.19 4.06 -4.50
CA GLY A 60 -6.02 3.32 -4.94
C GLY A 60 -6.09 1.82 -4.69
N VAL A 61 -5.00 1.11 -5.01
CA VAL A 61 -4.80 -0.28 -4.62
C VAL A 61 -3.79 -0.35 -3.48
N HIS A 62 -4.22 -0.90 -2.36
CA HIS A 62 -3.40 -1.21 -1.20
C HIS A 62 -2.69 -2.54 -1.42
N LEU A 63 -1.49 -2.47 -2.02
CA LEU A 63 -0.71 -3.64 -2.39
C LEU A 63 -0.41 -4.47 -1.12
N THR A 64 -0.96 -5.66 -1.08
CA THR A 64 -1.01 -6.51 0.10
C THR A 64 -0.11 -7.72 -0.10
N PHE A 65 0.85 -7.92 0.83
CA PHE A 65 1.85 -9.00 0.79
C PHE A 65 2.02 -9.71 2.13
N THR A 66 1.26 -9.30 3.14
CA THR A 66 1.20 -9.92 4.46
C THR A 66 -0.24 -10.24 4.84
N SER A 67 -0.45 -11.15 5.79
CA SER A 67 -1.77 -11.58 6.29
C SER A 67 -1.68 -11.90 7.77
N GLU A 68 -1.78 -10.88 8.61
CA GLU A 68 -1.36 -10.86 10.02
C GLU A 68 -2.30 -11.61 10.96
N TRP A 69 -3.56 -11.79 10.56
CA TRP A 69 -4.61 -12.31 11.45
C TRP A 69 -4.66 -13.84 11.46
N GLY A 70 -4.80 -14.43 12.63
CA GLY A 70 -4.80 -15.89 12.76
C GLY A 70 -6.06 -16.59 12.22
N GLY A 71 -7.22 -15.96 12.29
CA GLY A 71 -8.51 -16.56 11.93
C GLY A 71 -9.14 -16.05 10.65
N TYR A 72 -8.57 -15.02 10.04
CA TYR A 72 -9.05 -14.41 8.81
C TYR A 72 -7.86 -14.06 7.92
N ARG A 73 -7.58 -14.94 6.98
CA ARG A 73 -6.37 -14.92 6.15
C ARG A 73 -6.70 -14.65 4.68
N TRP A 74 -5.75 -14.06 3.99
CA TRP A 74 -5.78 -13.84 2.55
C TRP A 74 -4.43 -14.20 1.92
N GLY A 75 -4.42 -14.48 0.64
CA GLY A 75 -3.23 -14.90 -0.09
C GLY A 75 -3.17 -14.23 -1.46
N PRO A 76 -2.14 -14.56 -2.26
CA PRO A 76 -1.90 -13.98 -3.56
C PRO A 76 -3.09 -14.10 -4.51
N VAL A 77 -3.31 -13.03 -5.27
CA VAL A 77 -4.34 -12.94 -6.34
C VAL A 77 -3.89 -13.67 -7.61
N ALA A 78 -2.59 -13.68 -7.88
CA ALA A 78 -2.03 -14.41 -9.00
C ALA A 78 -2.18 -15.92 -8.81
N SER A 79 -2.59 -16.61 -9.86
CA SER A 79 -2.85 -18.07 -9.85
C SER A 79 -1.58 -18.93 -9.89
N CYS A 80 -0.43 -18.35 -10.24
CA CYS A 80 0.87 -19.02 -10.32
C CYS A 80 2.02 -18.01 -10.20
N GLY A 81 3.22 -18.51 -9.93
CA GLY A 81 4.41 -17.65 -9.74
C GLY A 81 4.29 -16.79 -8.49
N THR A 82 3.89 -17.40 -7.38
CA THR A 82 3.72 -16.79 -6.06
C THR A 82 4.12 -17.74 -4.94
N ASP A 83 4.95 -18.75 -5.25
CA ASP A 83 5.31 -19.79 -4.27
C ASP A 83 6.14 -19.22 -3.13
N SER A 84 7.03 -18.27 -3.42
CA SER A 84 7.84 -17.57 -2.43
C SER A 84 7.07 -16.53 -1.59
N LEU A 85 5.83 -16.22 -1.97
CA LEU A 85 4.97 -15.26 -1.29
C LEU A 85 3.99 -15.93 -0.32
N ARG A 86 4.03 -17.27 -0.22
CA ARG A 86 3.07 -18.07 0.54
C ARG A 86 3.71 -18.75 1.72
N ASP A 87 2.99 -18.74 2.83
CA ASP A 87 3.28 -19.59 3.95
C ASP A 87 2.88 -21.07 3.65
N PRO A 88 3.19 -22.02 4.53
CA PRO A 88 2.82 -23.43 4.33
C PRO A 88 1.31 -23.70 4.22
N GLU A 89 0.45 -22.77 4.66
CA GLU A 89 -1.01 -22.88 4.54
C GLU A 89 -1.54 -22.28 3.23
N GLY A 90 -0.67 -21.63 2.43
CA GLY A 90 -1.01 -21.04 1.14
C GLY A 90 -1.47 -19.59 1.19
N TYR A 91 -1.39 -18.94 2.35
CA TYR A 91 -1.66 -17.52 2.53
C TYR A 91 -0.38 -16.68 2.40
N PHE A 92 -0.49 -15.36 2.37
CA PHE A 92 0.67 -14.50 2.60
C PHE A 92 1.25 -14.74 4.00
N TYR A 93 2.54 -14.48 4.18
CA TYR A 93 3.19 -14.56 5.48
C TYR A 93 2.53 -13.65 6.52
N HIS A 94 2.66 -13.97 7.80
CA HIS A 94 2.12 -13.13 8.86
C HIS A 94 2.90 -11.81 9.00
N GLU A 95 4.23 -11.88 8.95
CA GLU A 95 5.11 -10.77 9.25
C GLU A 95 5.91 -10.31 8.03
N CYS A 96 6.23 -9.00 7.99
CA CYS A 96 7.05 -8.43 6.93
C CYS A 96 8.44 -9.07 6.86
N GLU A 97 9.03 -9.41 8.00
CA GLU A 97 10.35 -10.06 8.08
C GLU A 97 10.36 -11.40 7.36
N GLU A 98 9.33 -12.23 7.58
CA GLU A 98 9.19 -13.52 6.91
C GLU A 98 9.01 -13.34 5.40
N PHE A 99 8.13 -12.42 5.01
CA PHE A 99 7.90 -12.10 3.60
C PHE A 99 9.20 -11.61 2.93
N GLU A 100 9.88 -10.62 3.50
CA GLU A 100 11.12 -10.06 2.92
C GLU A 100 12.25 -11.08 2.82
N ALA A 101 12.32 -12.02 3.76
CA ALA A 101 13.34 -13.07 3.78
C ALA A 101 13.11 -14.16 2.71
N GLN A 102 11.87 -14.39 2.29
CA GLN A 102 11.49 -15.50 1.41
C GLN A 102 11.15 -15.06 -0.01
N CYS A 103 10.72 -13.80 -0.22
CA CYS A 103 10.15 -13.38 -1.49
C CYS A 103 11.14 -13.36 -2.66
N ASP A 104 10.73 -13.93 -3.79
CA ASP A 104 11.37 -13.70 -5.10
C ASP A 104 10.83 -12.39 -5.70
N ILE A 105 11.73 -11.49 -6.06
CA ILE A 105 11.39 -10.16 -6.60
C ILE A 105 10.57 -10.24 -7.91
N LYS A 106 10.74 -11.30 -8.69
CA LYS A 106 9.92 -11.49 -9.90
C LYS A 106 8.49 -11.88 -9.53
N GLU A 107 8.33 -12.72 -8.51
CA GLU A 107 7.01 -13.10 -8.01
C GLU A 107 6.30 -11.92 -7.36
N VAL A 108 7.01 -11.03 -6.66
CA VAL A 108 6.49 -9.76 -6.17
C VAL A 108 5.94 -8.92 -7.34
N GLY A 109 6.70 -8.75 -8.42
CA GLY A 109 6.25 -8.03 -9.61
C GLY A 109 5.01 -8.67 -10.25
N ASN A 110 4.94 -10.01 -10.31
CA ASN A 110 3.78 -10.74 -10.83
C ASN A 110 2.52 -10.47 -9.98
N GLU A 111 2.67 -10.49 -8.66
CA GLU A 111 1.56 -10.27 -7.73
C GLU A 111 1.07 -8.81 -7.77
N ILE A 112 1.97 -7.81 -7.81
CA ILE A 112 1.59 -6.40 -8.00
C ILE A 112 0.71 -6.26 -9.24
N ARG A 113 1.15 -6.82 -10.37
CA ARG A 113 0.39 -6.79 -11.62
C ARG A 113 -0.96 -7.50 -11.49
N ALA A 114 -1.01 -8.62 -10.79
CA ALA A 114 -2.24 -9.39 -10.60
C ALA A 114 -3.26 -8.62 -9.74
N GLN A 115 -2.83 -7.98 -8.65
CA GLN A 115 -3.70 -7.16 -7.80
C GLN A 115 -4.26 -5.96 -8.59
N VAL A 116 -3.42 -5.23 -9.31
CA VAL A 116 -3.84 -4.10 -10.16
C VAL A 116 -4.83 -4.57 -11.24
N ASN A 117 -4.53 -5.64 -11.96
CA ASN A 117 -5.41 -6.18 -12.99
C ASN A 117 -6.73 -6.67 -12.40
N ARG A 118 -6.72 -7.28 -11.23
CA ARG A 118 -7.94 -7.73 -10.54
C ARG A 118 -8.81 -6.55 -10.13
N ALA A 119 -8.24 -5.48 -9.60
CA ALA A 119 -8.97 -4.25 -9.29
C ALA A 119 -9.65 -3.66 -10.53
N LYS A 120 -8.91 -3.56 -11.66
CA LYS A 120 -9.46 -3.12 -12.97
C LYS A 120 -10.59 -4.02 -13.45
N GLN A 121 -10.41 -5.35 -13.39
CA GLN A 121 -11.45 -6.33 -13.79
C GLN A 121 -12.72 -6.21 -12.95
N LEU A 122 -12.58 -5.85 -11.66
CA LEU A 122 -13.69 -5.57 -10.78
C LEU A 122 -14.31 -4.19 -11.02
N GLY A 123 -13.71 -3.36 -11.90
CA GLY A 123 -14.22 -2.06 -12.34
C GLY A 123 -13.76 -0.88 -11.50
N LEU A 124 -12.65 -1.00 -10.76
CA LEU A 124 -12.04 0.13 -10.06
C LEU A 124 -11.28 1.02 -11.06
N GLU A 125 -11.55 2.33 -11.02
CA GLU A 125 -10.71 3.36 -11.61
C GLU A 125 -9.61 3.71 -10.61
N ILE A 126 -8.43 3.11 -10.78
CA ILE A 126 -7.33 3.19 -9.81
C ILE A 126 -6.68 4.56 -9.87
N SER A 127 -6.58 5.26 -8.75
CA SER A 127 -5.92 6.57 -8.67
C SER A 127 -4.43 6.50 -8.34
N HIS A 128 -4.01 5.57 -7.50
CA HIS A 128 -2.64 5.42 -7.00
C HIS A 128 -2.39 4.00 -6.47
N LEU A 129 -1.15 3.71 -6.13
CA LEU A 129 -0.76 2.51 -5.41
C LEU A 129 -0.12 2.89 -4.07
N ASP A 130 -0.25 2.01 -3.10
CA ASP A 130 0.46 2.07 -1.81
C ASP A 130 0.68 0.66 -1.26
N THR A 131 1.12 0.49 -0.03
CA THR A 131 1.47 -0.83 0.52
C THR A 131 0.90 -1.06 1.91
N HIS A 132 0.26 -2.21 2.10
CA HIS A 132 -0.21 -2.70 3.39
C HIS A 132 0.97 -3.02 4.31
N MET A 133 0.87 -2.65 5.59
CA MET A 133 1.87 -2.91 6.64
C MET A 133 3.31 -2.47 6.29
N ALA A 134 3.49 -1.56 5.35
CA ALA A 134 4.80 -1.15 4.83
C ALA A 134 5.64 -2.32 4.25
N ALA A 135 5.02 -3.47 3.94
CA ALA A 135 5.69 -4.71 3.56
C ALA A 135 6.62 -4.56 2.34
N LEU A 136 6.30 -3.64 1.44
CA LEU A 136 7.12 -3.41 0.23
C LEU A 136 8.23 -2.37 0.42
N TYR A 137 8.38 -1.79 1.60
CA TYR A 137 9.44 -0.79 1.84
C TYR A 137 10.82 -1.42 2.06
N GLY A 138 10.92 -2.74 2.25
CA GLY A 138 12.20 -3.42 2.46
C GLY A 138 12.88 -3.04 3.78
N LEU A 139 12.09 -2.75 4.82
CA LEU A 139 12.59 -2.30 6.12
C LEU A 139 13.28 -3.41 6.91
N CYS A 140 13.00 -4.67 6.60
CA CYS A 140 13.60 -5.85 7.23
C CYS A 140 14.85 -6.35 6.50
N GLY A 141 15.30 -5.65 5.45
CA GLY A 141 16.58 -5.88 4.79
C GLY A 141 16.54 -6.24 3.31
N ASN A 142 15.36 -6.41 2.71
CA ASN A 142 15.23 -6.66 1.28
C ASN A 142 15.12 -5.35 0.48
N TYR A 143 16.24 -4.68 0.28
CA TYR A 143 16.30 -3.37 -0.39
C TYR A 143 15.97 -3.39 -1.88
N ASP A 144 15.78 -4.57 -2.49
CA ASP A 144 15.38 -4.71 -3.90
C ASP A 144 13.87 -4.53 -4.11
N LEU A 145 13.07 -4.52 -3.04
CA LEU A 145 11.63 -4.37 -3.09
C LEU A 145 11.19 -3.01 -3.67
N MET A 146 11.67 -1.90 -3.11
CA MET A 146 11.26 -0.56 -3.57
C MET A 146 11.66 -0.26 -5.02
N PRO A 147 12.86 -0.59 -5.51
CA PRO A 147 13.17 -0.50 -6.93
C PRO A 147 12.17 -1.28 -7.81
N LYS A 148 11.79 -2.50 -7.41
CA LYS A 148 10.80 -3.29 -8.12
C LYS A 148 9.40 -2.65 -8.08
N VAL A 149 8.98 -2.10 -6.96
CA VAL A 149 7.71 -1.38 -6.84
C VAL A 149 7.67 -0.19 -7.79
N PHE A 150 8.71 0.63 -7.83
CA PHE A 150 8.75 1.79 -8.73
C PHE A 150 8.82 1.38 -10.20
N GLU A 151 9.58 0.32 -10.55
CA GLU A 151 9.54 -0.27 -11.89
C GLU A 151 8.10 -0.62 -12.28
N MET A 152 7.37 -1.31 -11.41
CA MET A 152 5.98 -1.70 -11.65
C MET A 152 5.03 -0.49 -11.71
N CYS A 153 5.22 0.51 -10.87
CA CYS A 153 4.43 1.74 -10.89
C CYS A 153 4.60 2.48 -12.22
N ASN A 154 5.84 2.64 -12.70
CA ASN A 154 6.13 3.25 -13.99
C ASN A 154 5.48 2.44 -15.13
N GLU A 155 5.69 1.11 -15.16
CA GLU A 155 5.11 0.23 -16.19
C GLU A 155 3.58 0.30 -16.24
N LEU A 156 2.93 0.35 -15.07
CA LEU A 156 1.48 0.36 -14.95
C LEU A 156 0.86 1.75 -15.04
N GLY A 157 1.67 2.79 -14.96
CA GLY A 157 1.27 4.20 -15.09
C GLY A 157 0.63 4.77 -13.83
N TYR A 158 1.09 4.39 -12.62
CA TYR A 158 0.54 4.88 -11.35
C TYR A 158 1.58 5.59 -10.50
N SER A 159 1.11 6.58 -9.72
CA SER A 159 1.85 7.14 -8.59
C SER A 159 1.91 6.14 -7.42
N PHE A 160 2.89 6.32 -6.54
CA PHE A 160 3.02 5.51 -5.34
C PHE A 160 3.06 6.38 -4.08
N ARG A 161 2.36 5.98 -3.04
CA ARG A 161 2.39 6.66 -1.74
C ARG A 161 3.70 6.38 -0.99
N MET A 162 4.74 7.01 -1.46
CA MET A 162 6.03 7.19 -0.79
C MET A 162 6.27 8.69 -0.65
N TYR A 163 7.03 9.10 0.33
CA TYR A 163 7.26 10.52 0.61
C TYR A 163 8.69 10.94 0.30
N ARG A 164 8.82 12.18 -0.12
CA ARG A 164 10.09 12.77 -0.59
C ARG A 164 10.95 13.30 0.55
N PHE A 165 10.29 13.84 1.57
CA PHE A 165 10.96 14.51 2.67
C PHE A 165 10.55 13.89 4.01
N PRO A 166 11.51 13.59 4.90
CA PRO A 166 11.18 13.25 6.27
C PRO A 166 10.54 14.48 6.95
N HIS A 167 9.45 14.29 7.68
CA HIS A 167 8.85 15.38 8.44
C HIS A 167 9.75 15.73 9.63
N PRO A 168 10.10 17.02 9.87
CA PRO A 168 11.08 17.39 10.89
C PRO A 168 10.63 17.07 12.32
N ASP A 169 9.32 17.08 12.56
CA ASP A 169 8.73 16.88 13.90
C ASP A 169 8.07 15.49 14.04
N TYR A 170 8.21 14.61 13.04
CA TYR A 170 7.53 13.33 13.04
C TYR A 170 8.48 12.21 12.59
N ILE A 171 8.74 11.29 13.53
CA ILE A 171 9.38 10.01 13.24
C ILE A 171 8.33 8.93 13.48
N PRO A 172 8.11 8.00 12.53
CA PRO A 172 7.15 6.91 12.72
C PRO A 172 7.41 6.16 14.03
N GLU A 173 6.39 5.96 14.85
CA GLU A 173 6.50 5.13 16.06
C GLU A 173 6.95 3.71 15.69
N GLY A 174 7.84 3.12 16.48
CA GLY A 174 8.39 1.78 16.24
C GLY A 174 9.60 1.74 15.30
N LEU A 175 10.01 2.86 14.72
CA LEU A 175 11.23 2.93 13.93
C LEU A 175 12.44 3.12 14.85
N ASP A 176 13.08 2.02 15.25
CA ASP A 176 14.30 2.03 16.09
C ASP A 176 15.55 2.34 15.25
N LEU A 177 15.52 3.47 14.53
CA LEU A 177 16.61 3.93 13.70
C LEU A 177 17.05 5.34 14.09
N PRO A 178 18.38 5.66 14.04
CA PRO A 178 18.85 7.03 14.18
C PRO A 178 18.20 7.94 13.11
N ILE A 179 17.80 9.15 13.49
CA ILE A 179 17.15 10.13 12.60
C ILE A 179 17.94 10.31 11.28
N SER A 180 19.28 10.38 11.37
CA SER A 180 20.13 10.53 10.19
C SER A 180 20.09 9.33 9.24
N MET A 181 19.79 8.12 9.73
CA MET A 181 19.58 6.94 8.89
C MET A 181 18.21 6.96 8.25
N TYR A 182 17.18 7.33 8.99
CA TYR A 182 15.82 7.53 8.47
C TYR A 182 15.80 8.57 7.33
N GLU A 183 16.44 9.72 7.53
CA GLU A 183 16.54 10.74 6.48
C GLU A 183 17.25 10.23 5.21
N LYS A 184 18.32 9.46 5.37
CA LYS A 184 19.04 8.87 4.22
C LYS A 184 18.16 7.85 3.48
N PHE A 185 17.42 7.04 4.23
CA PHE A 185 16.51 6.05 3.69
C PHE A 185 15.42 6.73 2.84
N VAL A 186 14.72 7.74 3.39
CA VAL A 186 13.68 8.49 2.68
C VAL A 186 14.24 9.14 1.41
N ARG A 187 15.39 9.82 1.49
CA ARG A 187 16.04 10.44 0.34
C ARG A 187 16.45 9.43 -0.73
N SER A 188 16.93 8.26 -0.31
CA SER A 188 17.32 7.18 -1.23
C SER A 188 16.10 6.73 -2.05
N TYR A 189 14.98 6.49 -1.42
CA TYR A 189 13.77 6.06 -2.11
C TYR A 189 13.16 7.17 -2.98
N ALA A 190 13.23 8.42 -2.56
CA ALA A 190 12.82 9.54 -3.40
C ALA A 190 13.66 9.63 -4.69
N ASN A 191 14.98 9.42 -4.59
CA ASN A 191 15.85 9.38 -5.76
C ASN A 191 15.53 8.20 -6.69
N ILE A 192 15.22 7.03 -6.14
CA ILE A 192 14.83 5.86 -6.93
C ILE A 192 13.48 6.13 -7.63
N ALA A 193 12.51 6.74 -6.94
CA ALA A 193 11.24 7.15 -7.55
C ALA A 193 11.46 8.10 -8.75
N ASP A 194 12.36 9.07 -8.59
CA ASP A 194 12.73 10.00 -9.68
C ASP A 194 13.39 9.27 -10.86
N MET A 195 14.24 8.27 -10.60
CA MET A 195 14.87 7.45 -11.66
C MET A 195 13.84 6.64 -12.47
N TYR A 196 12.76 6.20 -11.83
CA TYR A 196 11.66 5.48 -12.48
C TYR A 196 10.52 6.42 -12.92
N GLU A 197 10.67 7.74 -12.76
CA GLU A 197 9.65 8.73 -13.12
C GLU A 197 8.29 8.49 -12.43
N VAL A 198 8.32 7.97 -11.20
CA VAL A 198 7.11 7.69 -10.41
C VAL A 198 6.78 8.89 -9.52
N PRO A 199 5.59 9.50 -9.66
CA PRO A 199 5.16 10.57 -8.76
C PRO A 199 4.98 10.03 -7.33
N ILE A 200 5.53 10.77 -6.36
CA ILE A 200 5.38 10.51 -4.92
C ILE A 200 4.96 11.79 -4.19
N ILE A 201 4.46 11.67 -2.96
CA ILE A 201 4.03 12.82 -2.15
C ILE A 201 5.22 13.52 -1.48
N ASP A 202 5.02 14.75 -1.00
CA ASP A 202 6.09 15.48 -0.32
C ASP A 202 6.33 14.95 1.10
N TYR A 203 5.28 14.81 1.90
CA TYR A 203 5.34 14.39 3.31
C TYR A 203 4.25 13.36 3.60
N LEU A 204 4.54 12.42 4.50
CA LEU A 204 3.58 11.49 5.07
C LEU A 204 3.55 11.66 6.58
N ILE A 205 2.37 11.75 7.15
CA ILE A 205 2.13 11.85 8.60
C ILE A 205 1.06 10.83 8.95
N TYR A 206 1.35 9.96 9.91
CA TYR A 206 0.34 9.09 10.51
C TYR A 206 -0.27 9.83 11.71
N PRO A 207 -1.58 9.99 11.78
CA PRO A 207 -2.20 10.57 12.98
C PRO A 207 -1.94 9.64 14.17
N GLU A 208 -1.51 10.23 15.30
CA GLU A 208 -1.44 9.47 16.55
C GLU A 208 -2.86 9.01 16.93
N CYS A 209 -3.03 7.71 17.19
CA CYS A 209 -4.25 7.25 17.85
C CYS A 209 -4.36 7.93 19.23
N PRO A 210 -5.51 8.53 19.58
CA PRO A 210 -5.72 9.02 20.92
C PRO A 210 -5.46 7.86 21.90
N LYS A 211 -4.51 8.05 22.81
CA LYS A 211 -4.33 7.11 23.93
C LYS A 211 -5.58 7.21 24.79
N GLU A 212 -6.33 6.12 24.91
CA GLU A 212 -7.48 6.00 25.82
C GLU A 212 -7.08 6.29 27.28
#